data_de5b472c8a1c7bf3c8ce137678ae67f8
#
_entry.id   de5b472c8a1c7bf3c8ce137678ae67f8
#
_cell.length_a   1.000
_cell.length_b   1.000
_cell.length_c   1.000
_cell.angle_alpha   90.00
_cell.angle_beta   90.00
_cell.angle_gamma   90.00
#
_symmetry.space_group_name_H-M   'P 1'
#
loop_
_entity.id
_entity.type
_entity.pdbx_description
1 polymer ?
#
loop_
_entity_poly.entity_id
_entity_poly.type
_entity_poly.pdbx_seq_one_letter_code
_entity_poly.pdbx_strand_id
1 'polypeptide(L)'
;MMKHRIVLIILAVIIFLSGFFLRLGNYNLPSPDKNLYYDDNGLQYFQESDSYYNYRLTDNLLDHGHLGDKIIDGKPWDLHSYYPPGVPVDYPPLLAYTTIGFYFLLNLVTSMSLKEACLWLPVILGPLAGVVGFLFSRRISGDFGGFLTGMLIVTAPLYASRTTFGFFDTDILNITFPLLIVWFLFEAENANRKKGIMFSVFAGFLVFLFSFAWDGWLYYFYIILIASIIFLKIGQEDYKKLSFLILPFFMTSIILIGIFRIFAFYNIFMTPPTYINLLHGNLWYPWPDSYKNVAELQTPTIKTFITAISPLSLLGFIGVTTIPYHKHVKITPMTRVILVLWIFSAALLSLKGTKFILLLIGPLSIFAGIYWKEFEETIKSRLKRTFKNKVVVICKMSILLLILLECVVYFNSAREFNPMYDDYFDEAAQWIKNNTSNDTVIITNWGYGHFFTSESQRPVLFDGRLAYIETLPVRKLWYDSSLDPEIPTTARDYWINLAFTTDNPTLSENIFKMLATSGDNAYLLLNNYTKNKKQSSIILQKILELNRTSAYLFLKKNGFSDEKAEKILNYTHPTNPRPFILIITSNMKNRSNRIDFVKIFENKKIKIYKLK
;
A
#
# COMPACT_ATOMS: atom_id res chain seq x y z
N MET A 1 0.84 -26.83 -34.29
CA MET A 1 0.65 -25.45 -33.79
C MET A 1 -0.65 -25.25 -33.01
N MET A 2 -1.81 -25.58 -33.57
CA MET A 2 -3.13 -25.36 -32.94
C MET A 2 -3.29 -26.09 -31.59
N LYS A 3 -2.98 -27.40 -31.52
CA LYS A 3 -3.03 -28.19 -30.25
C LYS A 3 -2.17 -27.57 -29.12
N HIS A 4 -0.98 -27.07 -29.45
CA HIS A 4 -0.11 -26.44 -28.44
C HIS A 4 -0.69 -25.12 -27.92
N ARG A 5 -1.29 -24.27 -28.79
CA ARG A 5 -1.97 -23.04 -28.36
C ARG A 5 -3.15 -23.33 -27.42
N ILE A 6 -3.93 -24.39 -27.69
CA ILE A 6 -5.02 -24.81 -26.81
C ILE A 6 -4.50 -25.19 -25.42
N VAL A 7 -3.40 -25.95 -25.36
CA VAL A 7 -2.77 -26.31 -24.06
C VAL A 7 -2.35 -25.07 -23.27
N LEU A 8 -1.77 -24.08 -23.93
CA LEU A 8 -1.38 -22.81 -23.25
C LEU A 8 -2.59 -22.05 -22.70
N ILE A 9 -3.67 -21.98 -23.46
CA ILE A 9 -4.92 -21.34 -23.01
C ILE A 9 -5.46 -22.09 -21.80
N ILE A 10 -5.49 -23.43 -21.84
CA ILE A 10 -5.95 -24.25 -20.71
C ILE A 10 -5.10 -24.00 -19.46
N LEU A 11 -3.77 -23.96 -19.58
CA LEU A 11 -2.88 -23.68 -18.44
C LEU A 11 -3.11 -22.26 -17.88
N ALA A 12 -3.26 -21.25 -18.73
CA ALA A 12 -3.59 -19.89 -18.29
C ALA A 12 -4.94 -19.83 -17.56
N VAL A 13 -5.95 -20.51 -18.07
CA VAL A 13 -7.28 -20.60 -17.44
C VAL A 13 -7.20 -21.32 -16.09
N ILE A 14 -6.43 -22.42 -15.98
CA ILE A 14 -6.23 -23.12 -14.70
C ILE A 14 -5.58 -22.17 -13.68
N ILE A 15 -4.53 -21.44 -14.05
CA ILE A 15 -3.87 -20.46 -13.16
C ILE A 15 -4.87 -19.39 -12.72
N PHE A 16 -5.60 -18.82 -13.67
CA PHE A 16 -6.61 -17.79 -13.37
C PHE A 16 -7.69 -18.32 -12.41
N LEU A 17 -8.31 -19.44 -12.73
CA LEU A 17 -9.37 -20.02 -11.90
C LEU A 17 -8.86 -20.44 -10.52
N SER A 18 -7.66 -21.03 -10.42
CA SER A 18 -7.06 -21.36 -9.13
C SER A 18 -6.87 -20.10 -8.27
N GLY A 19 -6.31 -19.04 -8.86
CA GLY A 19 -6.15 -17.76 -8.17
C GLY A 19 -7.48 -17.08 -7.81
N PHE A 20 -8.48 -17.17 -8.68
CA PHE A 20 -9.83 -16.65 -8.48
C PHE A 20 -10.53 -17.34 -7.29
N PHE A 21 -10.58 -18.67 -7.30
CA PHE A 21 -11.24 -19.43 -6.23
C PHE A 21 -10.53 -19.28 -4.87
N LEU A 22 -9.21 -19.19 -4.86
CA LEU A 22 -8.48 -18.93 -3.61
C LEU A 22 -8.87 -17.60 -2.97
N ARG A 23 -9.14 -16.57 -3.78
CA ARG A 23 -9.53 -15.23 -3.32
C ARG A 23 -10.98 -15.14 -2.87
N LEU A 24 -11.78 -16.15 -3.16
CA LEU A 24 -13.15 -16.27 -2.66
C LEU A 24 -13.24 -16.99 -1.30
N GLY A 25 -12.11 -17.37 -0.70
CA GLY A 25 -12.11 -18.10 0.57
C GLY A 25 -12.92 -17.41 1.67
N ASN A 26 -12.88 -16.07 1.72
CA ASN A 26 -13.63 -15.24 2.68
C ASN A 26 -14.95 -14.68 2.15
N TYR A 27 -15.38 -15.03 0.95
CA TYR A 27 -16.66 -14.55 0.38
C TYR A 27 -17.88 -15.00 1.17
N ASN A 28 -17.86 -16.25 1.68
CA ASN A 28 -18.87 -16.79 2.57
C ASN A 28 -18.25 -17.09 3.94
N LEU A 29 -18.34 -16.14 4.85
CA LEU A 29 -17.83 -16.31 6.20
C LEU A 29 -18.54 -17.46 6.93
N PRO A 30 -17.83 -18.26 7.75
CA PRO A 30 -18.45 -19.32 8.54
C PRO A 30 -19.35 -18.73 9.63
N SER A 31 -20.46 -19.41 9.94
CA SER A 31 -21.34 -19.14 11.09
C SER A 31 -20.56 -19.42 12.41
N PRO A 32 -20.85 -18.75 13.58
CA PRO A 32 -22.13 -18.07 13.87
C PRO A 32 -22.10 -16.55 13.61
N ASP A 33 -20.94 -15.92 13.46
CA ASP A 33 -20.83 -14.45 13.44
C ASP A 33 -21.03 -13.84 12.05
N LYS A 34 -21.45 -14.65 11.08
CA LYS A 34 -21.60 -14.23 9.67
C LYS A 34 -22.39 -12.92 9.53
N ASN A 35 -23.52 -12.80 10.22
CA ASN A 35 -24.41 -11.65 10.10
C ASN A 35 -23.79 -10.33 10.58
N LEU A 36 -22.75 -10.39 11.42
CA LEU A 36 -22.07 -9.20 11.94
C LEU A 36 -21.16 -8.51 10.93
N TYR A 37 -20.92 -9.12 9.75
CA TYR A 37 -19.96 -8.64 8.78
C TYR A 37 -20.59 -8.31 7.42
N TYR A 38 -21.91 -8.12 7.38
CA TYR A 38 -22.64 -7.74 6.17
C TYR A 38 -23.55 -6.56 6.48
N ASP A 39 -23.50 -5.53 5.62
CA ASP A 39 -24.37 -4.37 5.75
C ASP A 39 -25.85 -4.71 5.47
N ASP A 40 -26.74 -3.74 5.69
CA ASP A 40 -28.19 -3.88 5.48
C ASP A 40 -28.56 -4.28 4.04
N ASN A 41 -27.69 -4.06 3.05
CA ASN A 41 -27.87 -4.49 1.67
C ASN A 41 -27.32 -5.90 1.42
N GLY A 42 -26.82 -6.59 2.44
CA GLY A 42 -26.21 -7.91 2.33
C GLY A 42 -24.80 -7.91 1.71
N LEU A 43 -24.15 -6.75 1.62
CA LEU A 43 -22.78 -6.64 1.15
C LEU A 43 -21.82 -6.77 2.32
N GLN A 44 -20.78 -7.57 2.12
CA GLN A 44 -19.72 -7.73 3.11
C GLN A 44 -18.97 -6.41 3.33
N TYR A 45 -18.57 -6.13 4.57
CA TYR A 45 -17.65 -5.03 4.86
C TYR A 45 -16.27 -5.28 4.23
N PHE A 46 -15.54 -4.20 3.92
CA PHE A 46 -14.17 -4.33 3.42
C PHE A 46 -13.24 -4.97 4.44
N GLN A 47 -12.22 -5.67 3.95
CA GLN A 47 -11.33 -6.46 4.80
C GLN A 47 -10.43 -5.61 5.69
N GLU A 48 -10.11 -4.39 5.28
CA GLU A 48 -9.14 -3.55 5.98
C GLU A 48 -9.45 -2.05 5.78
N SER A 49 -8.74 -1.19 6.53
CA SER A 49 -9.01 0.25 6.62
C SER A 49 -8.78 1.01 5.31
N ASP A 50 -7.69 0.71 4.59
CA ASP A 50 -7.31 1.44 3.37
C ASP A 50 -8.30 1.20 2.23
N SER A 51 -9.02 0.06 2.24
CA SER A 51 -10.09 -0.23 1.29
C SER A 51 -11.22 0.80 1.36
N TYR A 52 -11.56 1.31 2.54
CA TYR A 52 -12.55 2.39 2.71
C TYR A 52 -12.05 3.72 2.14
N TYR A 53 -10.76 4.00 2.29
CA TYR A 53 -10.15 5.17 1.67
C TYR A 53 -10.19 5.10 0.15
N ASN A 54 -9.75 3.96 -0.42
CA ASN A 54 -9.78 3.73 -1.87
C ASN A 54 -11.21 3.76 -2.42
N TYR A 55 -12.18 3.21 -1.68
CA TYR A 55 -13.59 3.27 -2.04
C TYR A 55 -14.08 4.73 -2.09
N ARG A 56 -13.83 5.53 -1.05
CA ARG A 56 -14.22 6.94 -1.00
C ARG A 56 -13.58 7.77 -2.12
N LEU A 57 -12.30 7.54 -2.44
CA LEU A 57 -11.67 8.20 -3.59
C LEU A 57 -12.33 7.80 -4.92
N THR A 58 -12.74 6.54 -5.04
CA THR A 58 -13.43 6.04 -6.25
C THR A 58 -14.84 6.62 -6.37
N ASP A 59 -15.54 6.73 -5.27
CA ASP A 59 -16.87 7.34 -5.16
C ASP A 59 -16.81 8.83 -5.53
N ASN A 60 -15.87 9.58 -4.94
CA ASN A 60 -15.62 10.97 -5.32
C ASN A 60 -15.30 11.13 -6.82
N LEU A 61 -14.53 10.22 -7.40
CA LEU A 61 -14.21 10.27 -8.83
C LEU A 61 -15.46 10.02 -9.69
N LEU A 62 -16.36 9.15 -9.27
CA LEU A 62 -17.61 8.89 -9.96
C LEU A 62 -18.57 10.09 -9.87
N ASP A 63 -18.68 10.69 -8.69
CA ASP A 63 -19.64 11.77 -8.42
C ASP A 63 -19.16 13.15 -8.86
N HIS A 64 -17.89 13.44 -8.65
CA HIS A 64 -17.32 14.77 -8.86
C HIS A 64 -16.37 14.87 -10.06
N GLY A 65 -15.99 13.75 -10.68
CA GLY A 65 -14.98 13.70 -11.75
C GLY A 65 -13.53 13.90 -11.26
N HIS A 66 -13.30 13.92 -9.95
CA HIS A 66 -11.97 14.00 -9.33
C HIS A 66 -11.95 13.27 -7.98
N LEU A 67 -10.75 12.87 -7.52
CA LEU A 67 -10.58 12.04 -6.32
C LEU A 67 -10.86 12.75 -4.99
N GLY A 68 -10.89 14.07 -4.95
CA GLY A 68 -11.08 14.84 -3.72
C GLY A 68 -12.54 15.25 -3.48
N ASP A 69 -12.82 15.76 -2.30
CA ASP A 69 -14.12 16.32 -1.96
C ASP A 69 -14.33 17.68 -2.65
N LYS A 70 -13.23 18.42 -2.91
CA LYS A 70 -13.25 19.75 -3.51
C LYS A 70 -11.95 20.04 -4.27
N ILE A 71 -12.03 20.97 -5.23
CA ILE A 71 -10.83 21.55 -5.86
C ILE A 71 -10.44 22.82 -5.10
N ILE A 72 -9.20 22.87 -4.59
CA ILE A 72 -8.60 24.05 -3.96
C ILE A 72 -7.29 24.33 -4.67
N ASP A 73 -7.10 25.56 -5.15
CA ASP A 73 -5.91 25.99 -5.90
C ASP A 73 -5.56 25.04 -7.07
N GLY A 74 -6.59 24.59 -7.79
CA GLY A 74 -6.45 23.69 -8.95
C GLY A 74 -6.10 22.24 -8.61
N LYS A 75 -6.12 21.84 -7.34
CA LYS A 75 -5.82 20.50 -6.88
C LYS A 75 -7.01 19.87 -6.17
N PRO A 76 -7.27 18.56 -6.35
CA PRO A 76 -8.25 17.85 -5.54
C PRO A 76 -7.81 17.82 -4.08
N TRP A 77 -8.70 18.18 -3.17
CA TRP A 77 -8.48 18.13 -1.72
C TRP A 77 -9.43 17.16 -1.05
N ASP A 78 -8.89 16.44 -0.09
CA ASP A 78 -9.61 15.62 0.87
C ASP A 78 -9.89 16.47 2.11
N LEU A 79 -11.13 16.87 2.31
CA LEU A 79 -11.57 17.68 3.45
C LEU A 79 -12.02 16.82 4.63
N HIS A 80 -11.99 15.51 4.49
CA HIS A 80 -12.40 14.58 5.54
C HIS A 80 -11.20 13.90 6.21
N SER A 81 -10.06 13.81 5.53
CA SER A 81 -8.82 13.23 6.05
C SER A 81 -7.91 14.34 6.62
N TYR A 82 -7.31 14.08 7.77
CA TYR A 82 -6.36 15.01 8.42
C TYR A 82 -6.93 16.43 8.63
N TYR A 83 -8.19 16.48 9.02
CA TYR A 83 -8.96 17.70 9.13
C TYR A 83 -8.96 18.25 10.57
N PRO A 84 -8.95 19.61 10.80
CA PRO A 84 -8.68 20.66 9.81
C PRO A 84 -7.19 20.73 9.45
N PRO A 85 -6.84 21.25 8.28
CA PRO A 85 -7.67 21.81 7.22
C PRO A 85 -8.02 20.82 6.11
N GLY A 86 -7.67 19.56 6.21
CA GLY A 86 -7.67 18.60 5.13
C GLY A 86 -6.32 18.56 4.40
N VAL A 87 -6.22 17.76 3.36
CA VAL A 87 -4.98 17.56 2.60
C VAL A 87 -5.24 17.45 1.10
N PRO A 88 -4.29 17.87 0.24
CA PRO A 88 -4.40 17.57 -1.18
C PRO A 88 -4.36 16.05 -1.40
N VAL A 89 -5.15 15.59 -2.35
CA VAL A 89 -5.13 14.19 -2.77
C VAL A 89 -3.96 14.00 -3.74
N ASP A 90 -2.92 13.38 -3.26
CA ASP A 90 -1.72 13.02 -4.02
C ASP A 90 -1.61 11.50 -4.25
N TYR A 91 -2.66 10.77 -3.93
CA TYR A 91 -2.72 9.31 -4.02
C TYR A 91 -2.76 8.83 -5.48
N PRO A 92 -2.12 7.69 -5.79
CA PRO A 92 -2.10 7.14 -7.15
C PRO A 92 -3.51 6.79 -7.64
N PRO A 93 -3.99 7.36 -8.76
CA PRO A 93 -5.40 7.31 -9.14
C PRO A 93 -5.81 6.08 -9.97
N LEU A 94 -4.86 5.24 -10.42
CA LEU A 94 -5.14 4.18 -11.40
C LEU A 94 -6.15 3.14 -10.88
N LEU A 95 -6.11 2.84 -9.58
CA LEU A 95 -7.07 1.91 -8.97
C LEU A 95 -8.50 2.43 -9.14
N ALA A 96 -8.75 3.70 -8.79
CA ALA A 96 -10.07 4.32 -8.90
C ALA A 96 -10.56 4.34 -10.36
N TYR A 97 -9.74 4.78 -11.32
CA TYR A 97 -10.09 4.77 -12.74
C TYR A 97 -10.37 3.35 -13.26
N THR A 98 -9.56 2.36 -12.86
CA THR A 98 -9.75 0.97 -13.24
C THR A 98 -11.08 0.44 -12.70
N THR A 99 -11.40 0.78 -11.45
CA THR A 99 -12.66 0.37 -10.79
C THR A 99 -13.87 0.97 -11.48
N ILE A 100 -13.83 2.26 -11.82
CA ILE A 100 -14.95 2.91 -12.55
C ILE A 100 -15.14 2.28 -13.93
N GLY A 101 -14.03 2.01 -14.65
CA GLY A 101 -14.11 1.29 -15.93
C GLY A 101 -14.72 -0.10 -15.78
N PHE A 102 -14.34 -0.84 -14.74
CA PHE A 102 -14.89 -2.15 -14.40
C PHE A 102 -16.37 -2.05 -14.00
N TYR A 103 -16.75 -1.09 -13.18
CA TYR A 103 -18.11 -0.80 -12.78
C TYR A 103 -19.02 -0.54 -14.00
N PHE A 104 -18.63 0.35 -14.91
CA PHE A 104 -19.41 0.61 -16.12
C PHE A 104 -19.49 -0.61 -17.04
N LEU A 105 -18.39 -1.35 -17.19
CA LEU A 105 -18.39 -2.56 -18.02
C LEU A 105 -19.37 -3.63 -17.49
N LEU A 106 -19.40 -3.86 -16.18
CA LEU A 106 -20.31 -4.81 -15.57
C LEU A 106 -21.74 -4.34 -15.61
N ASN A 107 -22.00 -3.06 -15.45
CA ASN A 107 -23.35 -2.49 -15.52
C ASN A 107 -23.96 -2.48 -16.93
N LEU A 108 -23.21 -2.90 -17.97
CA LEU A 108 -23.81 -3.23 -19.27
C LEU A 108 -24.66 -4.50 -19.22
N VAL A 109 -24.41 -5.39 -18.25
CA VAL A 109 -25.07 -6.72 -18.17
C VAL A 109 -25.63 -7.03 -16.78
N THR A 110 -25.32 -6.24 -15.76
CA THR A 110 -25.78 -6.40 -14.37
C THR A 110 -26.22 -5.05 -13.81
N SER A 111 -26.86 -5.04 -12.64
CA SER A 111 -27.11 -3.83 -11.84
C SER A 111 -26.26 -3.86 -10.57
N MET A 112 -24.95 -3.69 -10.73
CA MET A 112 -23.98 -3.76 -9.63
C MET A 112 -23.77 -2.37 -9.02
N SER A 113 -23.67 -2.28 -7.70
CA SER A 113 -23.28 -1.06 -7.02
C SER A 113 -21.77 -0.80 -7.14
N LEU A 114 -21.33 0.44 -6.91
CA LEU A 114 -19.88 0.76 -6.90
C LEU A 114 -19.16 -0.02 -5.81
N LYS A 115 -19.74 -0.17 -4.61
CA LYS A 115 -19.19 -0.96 -3.50
C LYS A 115 -18.96 -2.42 -3.90
N GLU A 116 -19.95 -3.04 -4.58
CA GLU A 116 -19.78 -4.40 -5.11
C GLU A 116 -18.63 -4.48 -6.11
N ALA A 117 -18.52 -3.52 -7.03
CA ALA A 117 -17.40 -3.48 -7.99
C ALA A 117 -16.06 -3.42 -7.27
N CYS A 118 -15.94 -2.61 -6.20
CA CYS A 118 -14.74 -2.54 -5.36
C CYS A 118 -14.44 -3.87 -4.65
N LEU A 119 -15.46 -4.58 -4.15
CA LEU A 119 -15.31 -5.88 -3.49
C LEU A 119 -14.79 -6.96 -4.45
N TRP A 120 -15.27 -6.98 -5.70
CA TRP A 120 -14.94 -7.99 -6.71
C TRP A 120 -13.65 -7.73 -7.48
N LEU A 121 -13.23 -6.47 -7.63
CA LEU A 121 -12.07 -6.12 -8.46
C LEU A 121 -10.79 -6.89 -8.08
N PRO A 122 -10.42 -7.03 -6.78
CA PRO A 122 -9.24 -7.78 -6.36
C PRO A 122 -9.26 -9.24 -6.80
N VAL A 123 -10.43 -9.88 -6.71
CA VAL A 123 -10.64 -11.29 -7.06
C VAL A 123 -10.41 -11.53 -8.55
N ILE A 124 -10.74 -10.55 -9.39
CA ILE A 124 -10.63 -10.65 -10.85
C ILE A 124 -9.24 -10.25 -11.33
N LEU A 125 -8.69 -9.14 -10.82
CA LEU A 125 -7.38 -8.64 -11.28
C LEU A 125 -6.19 -9.37 -10.64
N GLY A 126 -6.31 -9.79 -9.37
CA GLY A 126 -5.22 -10.46 -8.67
C GLY A 126 -4.66 -11.71 -9.39
N PRO A 127 -5.50 -12.63 -9.90
CA PRO A 127 -5.03 -13.81 -10.63
C PRO A 127 -4.28 -13.51 -11.92
N LEU A 128 -4.48 -12.33 -12.53
CA LEU A 128 -3.80 -11.94 -13.77
C LEU A 128 -2.28 -11.86 -13.61
N ALA A 129 -1.79 -11.53 -12.40
CA ALA A 129 -0.35 -11.57 -12.12
C ALA A 129 0.26 -12.94 -12.39
N GLY A 130 -0.44 -14.02 -12.00
CA GLY A 130 0.01 -15.39 -12.27
C GLY A 130 -0.05 -15.74 -13.77
N VAL A 131 -1.08 -15.29 -14.48
CA VAL A 131 -1.18 -15.48 -15.93
C VAL A 131 -0.03 -14.76 -16.65
N VAL A 132 0.27 -13.53 -16.27
CA VAL A 132 1.42 -12.76 -16.81
C VAL A 132 2.73 -13.46 -16.47
N GLY A 133 2.91 -13.89 -15.21
CA GLY A 133 4.08 -14.66 -14.77
C GLY A 133 4.29 -15.95 -15.56
N PHE A 134 3.20 -16.70 -15.81
CA PHE A 134 3.20 -17.88 -16.68
C PHE A 134 3.68 -17.55 -18.08
N LEU A 135 3.04 -16.57 -18.73
CA LEU A 135 3.33 -16.20 -20.12
C LEU A 135 4.78 -15.69 -20.30
N PHE A 136 5.28 -14.95 -19.32
CA PHE A 136 6.66 -14.49 -19.32
C PHE A 136 7.64 -15.65 -19.04
N SER A 137 7.49 -16.34 -17.91
CA SER A 137 8.46 -17.35 -17.48
C SER A 137 8.53 -18.55 -18.44
N ARG A 138 7.43 -18.91 -19.13
CA ARG A 138 7.46 -19.96 -20.16
C ARG A 138 8.38 -19.66 -21.33
N ARG A 139 8.63 -18.39 -21.65
CA ARG A 139 9.59 -17.97 -22.68
C ARG A 139 11.02 -18.33 -22.27
N ILE A 140 11.28 -18.37 -20.97
CA ILE A 140 12.59 -18.65 -20.38
C ILE A 140 12.75 -20.15 -20.07
N SER A 141 11.76 -20.73 -19.37
CA SER A 141 11.85 -22.05 -18.70
C SER A 141 10.93 -23.12 -19.32
N GLY A 142 10.20 -22.80 -20.40
CA GLY A 142 9.24 -23.71 -21.04
C GLY A 142 7.90 -23.78 -20.32
N ASP A 143 6.97 -24.58 -20.86
CA ASP A 143 5.57 -24.52 -20.45
C ASP A 143 5.34 -24.92 -18.99
N PHE A 144 5.98 -25.97 -18.49
CA PHE A 144 5.79 -26.39 -17.09
C PHE A 144 6.50 -25.45 -16.10
N GLY A 145 7.71 -24.97 -16.43
CA GLY A 145 8.39 -23.96 -15.61
C GLY A 145 7.60 -22.66 -15.53
N GLY A 146 7.00 -22.24 -16.65
CA GLY A 146 6.07 -21.10 -16.66
C GLY A 146 4.82 -21.37 -15.84
N PHE A 147 4.18 -22.53 -15.99
CA PHE A 147 3.01 -22.92 -15.21
C PHE A 147 3.30 -22.92 -13.70
N LEU A 148 4.45 -23.49 -13.29
CA LEU A 148 4.90 -23.43 -11.90
C LEU A 148 5.03 -21.99 -11.41
N THR A 149 5.69 -21.11 -12.19
CA THR A 149 5.79 -19.67 -11.87
C THR A 149 4.41 -19.05 -11.65
N GLY A 150 3.48 -19.26 -12.59
CA GLY A 150 2.14 -18.68 -12.49
C GLY A 150 1.36 -19.17 -11.27
N MET A 151 1.44 -20.46 -10.99
CA MET A 151 0.80 -21.05 -9.80
C MET A 151 1.40 -20.50 -8.51
N LEU A 152 2.74 -20.44 -8.38
CA LEU A 152 3.40 -19.91 -7.19
C LEU A 152 3.05 -18.44 -6.91
N ILE A 153 2.83 -17.63 -7.96
CA ILE A 153 2.39 -16.25 -7.80
C ILE A 153 0.97 -16.19 -7.23
N VAL A 154 0.02 -16.95 -7.79
CA VAL A 154 -1.39 -16.86 -7.36
C VAL A 154 -1.65 -17.53 -6.02
N THR A 155 -0.82 -18.49 -5.63
CA THR A 155 -0.93 -19.23 -4.36
C THR A 155 -0.07 -18.64 -3.24
N ALA A 156 0.80 -17.64 -3.53
CA ALA A 156 1.58 -16.97 -2.50
C ALA A 156 0.66 -16.37 -1.43
N PRO A 157 0.71 -16.82 -0.16
CA PRO A 157 -0.28 -16.47 0.85
C PRO A 157 -0.40 -14.96 1.08
N LEU A 158 0.72 -14.24 1.11
CA LEU A 158 0.71 -12.78 1.28
C LEU A 158 0.00 -12.07 0.12
N TYR A 159 0.26 -12.48 -1.12
CA TYR A 159 -0.41 -11.87 -2.27
C TYR A 159 -1.88 -12.25 -2.36
N ALA A 160 -2.21 -13.49 -2.07
CA ALA A 160 -3.57 -13.97 -2.08
C ALA A 160 -4.43 -13.26 -1.02
N SER A 161 -3.92 -13.07 0.22
CA SER A 161 -4.62 -12.35 1.29
C SER A 161 -4.82 -10.87 0.99
N ARG A 162 -3.85 -10.22 0.32
CA ARG A 162 -3.94 -8.81 -0.07
C ARG A 162 -4.72 -8.55 -1.36
N THR A 163 -5.24 -9.59 -1.96
CA THR A 163 -6.08 -9.50 -3.16
C THR A 163 -7.32 -10.38 -3.05
N THR A 164 -7.70 -10.75 -1.81
CA THR A 164 -8.93 -11.49 -1.51
C THR A 164 -10.17 -10.62 -1.69
N PHE A 165 -11.35 -11.24 -1.67
CA PHE A 165 -12.63 -10.52 -1.78
C PHE A 165 -12.73 -9.43 -0.71
N GLY A 166 -12.98 -8.20 -1.11
CA GLY A 166 -13.09 -7.05 -0.22
C GLY A 166 -11.77 -6.43 0.25
N PHE A 167 -10.61 -6.92 -0.18
CA PHE A 167 -9.33 -6.27 0.05
C PHE A 167 -9.02 -5.32 -1.11
N PHE A 168 -9.60 -4.13 -1.08
CA PHE A 168 -9.57 -3.17 -2.18
C PHE A 168 -8.41 -2.18 -2.02
N ASP A 169 -7.21 -2.59 -2.48
CA ASP A 169 -5.98 -1.79 -2.39
C ASP A 169 -5.12 -1.91 -3.67
N THR A 170 -4.17 -1.01 -3.82
CA THR A 170 -3.21 -0.92 -4.93
C THR A 170 -2.32 -2.16 -5.08
N ASP A 171 -2.19 -2.98 -4.07
CA ASP A 171 -1.42 -4.23 -4.08
C ASP A 171 -1.84 -5.22 -5.19
N ILE A 172 -3.07 -5.09 -5.68
CA ILE A 172 -3.59 -5.85 -6.84
C ILE A 172 -2.68 -5.71 -8.07
N LEU A 173 -2.06 -4.55 -8.26
CA LEU A 173 -1.28 -4.19 -9.44
C LEU A 173 0.24 -4.34 -9.23
N ASN A 174 0.69 -4.44 -7.99
CA ASN A 174 2.11 -4.34 -7.62
C ASN A 174 2.99 -5.51 -8.07
N ILE A 175 2.42 -6.64 -8.46
CA ILE A 175 3.14 -7.77 -9.08
C ILE A 175 2.97 -7.77 -10.60
N THR A 176 1.77 -7.44 -11.08
CA THR A 176 1.44 -7.50 -12.51
C THR A 176 2.27 -6.53 -13.34
N PHE A 177 2.38 -5.25 -12.93
CA PHE A 177 3.14 -4.26 -13.68
C PHE A 177 4.63 -4.58 -13.80
N PRO A 178 5.35 -4.91 -12.72
CA PRO A 178 6.76 -5.28 -12.81
C PRO A 178 7.01 -6.48 -13.74
N LEU A 179 6.16 -7.51 -13.65
CA LEU A 179 6.27 -8.67 -14.55
C LEU A 179 6.08 -8.29 -16.02
N LEU A 180 5.10 -7.45 -16.34
CA LEU A 180 4.87 -6.95 -17.69
C LEU A 180 6.06 -6.12 -18.18
N ILE A 181 6.56 -5.19 -17.38
CA ILE A 181 7.69 -4.32 -17.73
C ILE A 181 8.92 -5.16 -18.09
N VAL A 182 9.28 -6.10 -17.21
CA VAL A 182 10.45 -6.96 -17.41
C VAL A 182 10.23 -7.91 -18.60
N TRP A 183 9.02 -8.42 -18.78
CA TRP A 183 8.69 -9.25 -19.95
C TRP A 183 8.84 -8.50 -21.26
N PHE A 184 8.32 -7.27 -21.37
CA PHE A 184 8.48 -6.49 -22.60
C PHE A 184 9.94 -6.11 -22.87
N LEU A 185 10.74 -5.83 -21.84
CA LEU A 185 12.20 -5.64 -22.01
C LEU A 185 12.89 -6.93 -22.47
N PHE A 186 12.49 -8.10 -21.95
CA PHE A 186 12.97 -9.40 -22.44
C PHE A 186 12.63 -9.63 -23.92
N GLU A 187 11.40 -9.34 -24.34
CA GLU A 187 11.00 -9.47 -25.74
C GLU A 187 11.73 -8.43 -26.61
N ALA A 188 11.98 -7.22 -26.10
CA ALA A 188 12.77 -6.21 -26.80
C ALA A 188 14.21 -6.66 -27.05
N GLU A 189 14.84 -7.32 -26.06
CA GLU A 189 16.20 -7.84 -26.15
C GLU A 189 16.32 -9.00 -27.18
N ASN A 190 15.25 -9.79 -27.36
CA ASN A 190 15.19 -10.92 -28.31
C ASN A 190 14.72 -10.53 -29.71
N ALA A 191 14.21 -9.31 -29.90
CA ALA A 191 13.61 -8.88 -31.16
C ALA A 191 14.63 -8.21 -32.09
N ASN A 192 14.25 -8.07 -33.37
CA ASN A 192 14.94 -7.18 -34.30
C ASN A 192 14.74 -5.71 -33.88
N ARG A 193 15.59 -4.80 -34.43
CA ARG A 193 15.62 -3.37 -34.05
C ARG A 193 14.23 -2.71 -34.00
N LYS A 194 13.39 -2.86 -35.05
CA LYS A 194 12.07 -2.20 -35.11
C LYS A 194 11.13 -2.70 -34.00
N LYS A 195 11.02 -4.02 -33.83
CA LYS A 195 10.20 -4.62 -32.76
C LYS A 195 10.81 -4.37 -31.38
N GLY A 196 12.15 -4.35 -31.27
CA GLY A 196 12.84 -4.03 -30.01
C GLY A 196 12.50 -2.63 -29.51
N ILE A 197 12.55 -1.61 -30.39
CA ILE A 197 12.09 -0.25 -30.06
C ILE A 197 10.63 -0.25 -29.61
N MET A 198 9.75 -0.92 -30.36
CA MET A 198 8.31 -0.98 -30.01
C MET A 198 8.08 -1.59 -28.61
N PHE A 199 8.71 -2.70 -28.30
CA PHE A 199 8.58 -3.35 -26.99
C PHE A 199 9.19 -2.49 -25.89
N SER A 200 10.31 -1.80 -26.13
CA SER A 200 10.93 -0.89 -25.16
C SER A 200 10.06 0.33 -24.87
N VAL A 201 9.48 0.94 -25.92
CA VAL A 201 8.49 2.03 -25.76
C VAL A 201 7.29 1.56 -24.93
N PHE A 202 6.78 0.35 -25.22
CA PHE A 202 5.64 -0.19 -24.46
C PHE A 202 6.02 -0.50 -23.01
N ALA A 203 7.21 -1.01 -22.74
CA ALA A 203 7.72 -1.18 -21.37
C ALA A 203 7.82 0.17 -20.64
N GLY A 204 8.30 1.22 -21.31
CA GLY A 204 8.34 2.58 -20.77
C GLY A 204 6.95 3.16 -20.49
N PHE A 205 5.99 2.90 -21.37
CA PHE A 205 4.59 3.24 -21.16
C PHE A 205 3.97 2.52 -19.95
N LEU A 206 4.32 1.24 -19.74
CA LEU A 206 3.90 0.50 -18.55
C LEU A 206 4.48 1.08 -17.26
N VAL A 207 5.71 1.59 -17.26
CA VAL A 207 6.27 2.33 -16.11
C VAL A 207 5.47 3.60 -15.84
N PHE A 208 5.11 4.34 -16.88
CA PHE A 208 4.25 5.52 -16.76
C PHE A 208 2.90 5.16 -16.15
N LEU A 209 2.21 4.12 -16.64
CA LEU A 209 0.95 3.66 -16.05
C LEU A 209 1.14 3.19 -14.60
N PHE A 210 2.23 2.48 -14.30
CA PHE A 210 2.52 2.01 -12.95
C PHE A 210 2.75 3.17 -11.98
N SER A 211 3.26 4.30 -12.46
CA SER A 211 3.38 5.51 -11.64
C SER A 211 2.03 6.07 -11.18
N PHE A 212 0.93 5.75 -11.86
CA PHE A 212 -0.44 6.05 -11.43
C PHE A 212 -1.05 4.97 -10.54
N ALA A 213 -0.41 3.79 -10.43
CA ALA A 213 -0.90 2.69 -9.61
C ALA A 213 -0.29 2.69 -8.20
N TRP A 214 1.01 2.99 -8.08
CA TRP A 214 1.73 2.88 -6.82
C TRP A 214 3.04 3.69 -6.84
N ASP A 215 3.33 4.41 -5.77
CA ASP A 215 4.55 5.24 -5.69
C ASP A 215 5.85 4.41 -5.65
N GLY A 216 5.76 3.12 -5.31
CA GLY A 216 6.90 2.20 -5.38
C GLY A 216 7.36 1.83 -6.80
N TRP A 217 6.76 2.39 -7.86
CA TRP A 217 7.22 2.23 -9.25
C TRP A 217 8.69 2.65 -9.43
N LEU A 218 9.15 3.63 -8.66
CA LEU A 218 10.54 4.10 -8.66
C LEU A 218 11.54 2.99 -8.33
N TYR A 219 11.19 2.06 -7.44
CA TYR A 219 12.03 0.91 -7.11
C TYR A 219 12.39 0.09 -8.37
N TYR A 220 11.41 -0.21 -9.20
CA TYR A 220 11.64 -0.96 -10.45
C TYR A 220 12.34 -0.13 -11.51
N PHE A 221 12.04 1.16 -11.59
CA PHE A 221 12.73 2.08 -12.48
C PHE A 221 14.24 2.10 -12.18
N TYR A 222 14.63 2.17 -10.92
CA TYR A 222 16.04 2.14 -10.53
C TYR A 222 16.70 0.77 -10.72
N ILE A 223 16.01 -0.33 -10.47
CA ILE A 223 16.54 -1.67 -10.79
C ILE A 223 16.91 -1.75 -12.27
N ILE A 224 16.03 -1.28 -13.17
CA ILE A 224 16.28 -1.31 -14.61
C ILE A 224 17.40 -0.34 -14.97
N LEU A 225 17.47 0.83 -14.36
CA LEU A 225 18.55 1.79 -14.56
C LEU A 225 19.92 1.20 -14.16
N ILE A 226 20.02 0.63 -12.96
CA ILE A 226 21.24 0.00 -12.47
C ILE A 226 21.61 -1.21 -13.34
N ALA A 227 20.65 -2.05 -13.70
CA ALA A 227 20.87 -3.18 -14.61
C ALA A 227 21.41 -2.70 -15.96
N SER A 228 20.88 -1.60 -16.48
CA SER A 228 21.34 -1.00 -17.75
C SER A 228 22.78 -0.52 -17.66
N ILE A 229 23.17 0.12 -16.54
CA ILE A 229 24.54 0.58 -16.30
C ILE A 229 25.50 -0.61 -16.16
N ILE A 230 25.10 -1.65 -15.42
CA ILE A 230 25.91 -2.88 -15.27
C ILE A 230 26.09 -3.56 -16.63
N PHE A 231 25.02 -3.67 -17.40
CA PHE A 231 25.06 -4.28 -18.73
C PHE A 231 25.97 -3.52 -19.70
N LEU A 232 25.98 -2.16 -19.64
CA LEU A 232 26.89 -1.32 -20.39
C LEU A 232 28.37 -1.57 -20.07
N LYS A 233 28.69 -1.82 -18.80
CA LYS A 233 30.07 -2.00 -18.32
C LYS A 233 30.61 -3.42 -18.57
N ILE A 234 29.77 -4.44 -18.45
CA ILE A 234 30.17 -5.86 -18.53
C ILE A 234 30.04 -6.39 -19.97
N GLY A 235 29.07 -5.89 -20.73
CA GLY A 235 28.83 -6.31 -22.08
C GLY A 235 29.81 -5.63 -23.04
N GLN A 236 30.81 -6.35 -23.51
CA GLN A 236 31.62 -5.92 -24.64
C GLN A 236 30.81 -5.85 -25.94
N GLU A 237 29.49 -5.99 -25.89
CA GLU A 237 28.61 -6.09 -27.04
C GLU A 237 27.86 -4.78 -27.35
N ASP A 238 27.88 -4.51 -28.63
CA ASP A 238 27.09 -3.60 -29.46
C ASP A 238 26.28 -2.50 -28.74
N TYR A 239 26.95 -1.37 -28.47
CA TYR A 239 26.28 -0.12 -28.04
C TYR A 239 25.06 0.24 -28.92
N LYS A 240 25.01 -0.23 -30.16
CA LYS A 240 23.86 -0.07 -31.05
C LYS A 240 22.64 -0.85 -30.55
N LYS A 241 22.82 -2.09 -30.06
CA LYS A 241 21.71 -2.88 -29.49
C LYS A 241 21.17 -2.22 -28.25
N LEU A 242 22.05 -1.71 -27.40
CA LEU A 242 21.70 -1.02 -26.19
C LEU A 242 20.89 0.26 -26.46
N SER A 243 21.27 1.04 -27.48
CA SER A 243 20.57 2.30 -27.79
C SER A 243 19.12 2.10 -28.20
N PHE A 244 18.76 1.03 -28.91
CA PHE A 244 17.37 0.78 -29.29
C PHE A 244 16.57 -0.01 -28.22
N LEU A 245 17.25 -0.55 -27.21
CA LEU A 245 16.61 -1.24 -26.09
C LEU A 245 16.34 -0.30 -24.92
N ILE A 246 17.37 0.41 -24.44
CA ILE A 246 17.32 1.17 -23.20
C ILE A 246 16.81 2.59 -23.41
N LEU A 247 17.33 3.28 -24.46
CA LEU A 247 16.98 4.67 -24.68
C LEU A 247 15.47 4.90 -24.92
N PRO A 248 14.76 4.12 -25.77
CA PRO A 248 13.32 4.30 -25.94
C PRO A 248 12.54 4.05 -24.67
N PHE A 249 12.96 3.08 -23.83
CA PHE A 249 12.34 2.81 -22.54
C PHE A 249 12.40 4.02 -21.61
N PHE A 250 13.61 4.56 -21.35
CA PHE A 250 13.77 5.70 -20.45
C PHE A 250 13.16 6.99 -21.02
N MET A 251 13.33 7.26 -22.31
CA MET A 251 12.70 8.41 -22.94
C MET A 251 11.18 8.39 -22.80
N THR A 252 10.55 7.27 -23.12
CA THR A 252 9.09 7.14 -22.99
C THR A 252 8.63 7.32 -21.56
N SER A 253 9.28 6.64 -20.60
CA SER A 253 8.94 6.76 -19.18
C SER A 253 9.08 8.19 -18.69
N ILE A 254 10.25 8.82 -18.91
CA ILE A 254 10.58 10.14 -18.39
C ILE A 254 9.72 11.24 -19.03
N ILE A 255 9.52 11.19 -20.37
CA ILE A 255 8.71 12.18 -21.08
C ILE A 255 7.25 12.12 -20.60
N LEU A 256 6.65 10.92 -20.57
CA LEU A 256 5.26 10.79 -20.18
C LEU A 256 5.05 11.16 -18.70
N ILE A 257 5.93 10.73 -17.80
CA ILE A 257 5.86 11.09 -16.39
C ILE A 257 6.10 12.60 -16.21
N GLY A 258 7.05 13.19 -16.94
CA GLY A 258 7.31 14.64 -16.89
C GLY A 258 6.12 15.49 -17.35
N ILE A 259 5.39 15.03 -18.37
CA ILE A 259 4.22 15.77 -18.88
C ILE A 259 3.00 15.61 -17.95
N PHE A 260 2.72 14.39 -17.49
CA PHE A 260 1.45 14.09 -16.81
C PHE A 260 1.56 13.98 -15.29
N ARG A 261 2.78 13.81 -14.74
CA ARG A 261 3.04 13.63 -13.30
C ARG A 261 4.30 14.39 -12.84
N ILE A 262 4.28 15.70 -12.91
CA ILE A 262 5.44 16.56 -12.64
C ILE A 262 6.08 16.28 -11.26
N PHE A 263 5.28 16.00 -10.22
CA PHE A 263 5.81 15.67 -8.90
C PHE A 263 6.50 14.29 -8.88
N ALA A 264 5.94 13.29 -9.56
CA ALA A 264 6.58 11.99 -9.73
C ALA A 264 7.89 12.10 -10.55
N PHE A 265 7.92 12.99 -11.54
CA PHE A 265 9.13 13.33 -12.29
C PHE A 265 10.21 13.92 -11.36
N TYR A 266 9.84 14.87 -10.50
CA TYR A 266 10.77 15.44 -9.51
C TYR A 266 11.33 14.37 -8.58
N ASN A 267 10.51 13.41 -8.17
CA ASN A 267 10.92 12.30 -7.30
C ASN A 267 11.99 11.40 -7.94
N ILE A 268 12.07 11.30 -9.28
CA ILE A 268 13.15 10.57 -9.96
C ILE A 268 14.53 11.12 -9.55
N PHE A 269 14.65 12.41 -9.31
CA PHE A 269 15.93 13.04 -8.95
C PHE A 269 16.13 13.19 -7.45
N MET A 270 15.05 13.34 -6.68
CA MET A 270 15.12 13.62 -5.23
C MET A 270 15.14 12.35 -4.37
N THR A 271 14.64 11.24 -4.88
CA THR A 271 14.62 9.97 -4.13
C THR A 271 16.03 9.44 -3.84
N PRO A 272 17.01 9.41 -4.78
CA PRO A 272 18.35 8.91 -4.48
C PRO A 272 19.07 9.68 -3.38
N PRO A 273 19.14 11.02 -3.37
CA PRO A 273 19.73 11.77 -2.27
C PRO A 273 19.06 11.49 -0.93
N THR A 274 17.73 11.32 -0.93
CA THR A 274 16.98 10.99 0.30
C THR A 274 17.39 9.62 0.83
N TYR A 275 17.48 8.60 -0.04
CA TYR A 275 17.94 7.27 0.37
C TYR A 275 19.42 7.26 0.78
N ILE A 276 20.29 8.00 0.12
CA ILE A 276 21.71 8.13 0.51
C ILE A 276 21.81 8.76 1.89
N ASN A 277 21.05 9.80 2.19
CA ASN A 277 21.01 10.42 3.52
C ASN A 277 20.47 9.45 4.59
N LEU A 278 19.47 8.63 4.25
CA LEU A 278 18.99 7.55 5.13
C LEU A 278 20.03 6.47 5.35
N LEU A 279 20.87 6.16 4.34
CA LEU A 279 21.96 5.19 4.46
C LEU A 279 23.11 5.72 5.34
N HIS A 280 23.43 7.01 5.29
CA HIS A 280 24.43 7.63 6.16
C HIS A 280 24.00 7.65 7.62
N GLY A 281 22.67 7.64 7.88
CA GLY A 281 22.10 7.61 9.22
C GLY A 281 21.90 6.24 9.86
N ASN A 282 22.43 5.15 9.32
CA ASN A 282 22.24 3.74 9.64
C ASN A 282 21.16 3.05 8.76
N LEU A 283 21.57 2.07 7.96
CA LEU A 283 20.71 1.14 7.22
C LEU A 283 19.63 0.47 8.11
N TRP A 284 19.83 0.46 9.41
CA TRP A 284 19.02 -0.13 10.45
C TRP A 284 18.30 0.92 11.29
N TYR A 285 18.20 2.16 10.81
CA TYR A 285 17.46 3.20 11.54
C TYR A 285 16.03 2.73 11.76
N PRO A 286 15.51 2.75 12.99
CA PRO A 286 14.14 2.41 13.25
C PRO A 286 13.23 3.34 12.43
N TRP A 287 12.08 2.82 11.98
CA TRP A 287 11.05 3.65 11.39
C TRP A 287 10.70 4.81 12.35
N PRO A 288 10.31 5.99 11.83
CA PRO A 288 9.68 7.02 12.64
C PRO A 288 8.58 6.43 13.54
N ASP A 289 8.33 7.00 14.70
CA ASP A 289 7.41 6.42 15.69
C ASP A 289 6.00 6.15 15.13
N SER A 290 5.52 7.00 14.22
CA SER A 290 4.26 6.77 13.51
C SER A 290 4.25 5.47 12.70
N TYR A 291 5.38 5.06 12.12
CA TYR A 291 5.50 3.81 11.37
C TYR A 291 5.64 2.57 12.26
N LYS A 292 6.09 2.73 13.52
CA LYS A 292 6.21 1.59 14.44
C LYS A 292 4.87 0.95 14.78
N ASN A 293 3.78 1.68 14.63
CA ASN A 293 2.43 1.20 14.88
C ASN A 293 1.79 0.54 13.66
N VAL A 294 2.43 0.60 12.48
CA VAL A 294 1.93 -0.01 11.24
C VAL A 294 2.41 -1.46 11.16
N ALA A 295 1.48 -2.41 11.25
CA ALA A 295 1.80 -3.85 11.28
C ALA A 295 2.60 -4.32 10.06
N GLU A 296 2.33 -3.75 8.90
CA GLU A 296 3.00 -4.09 7.62
C GLU A 296 4.48 -3.70 7.57
N LEU A 297 4.87 -2.69 8.38
CA LEU A 297 6.23 -2.18 8.44
C LEU A 297 7.05 -2.84 9.56
N GLN A 298 6.45 -3.78 10.30
CA GLN A 298 7.20 -4.56 11.30
C GLN A 298 8.15 -5.52 10.62
N THR A 299 9.36 -5.66 11.19
CA THR A 299 10.36 -6.63 10.73
C THR A 299 9.79 -8.05 10.81
N PRO A 300 9.75 -8.80 9.70
CA PRO A 300 9.20 -10.14 9.71
C PRO A 300 10.07 -11.11 10.51
N THR A 301 9.43 -12.01 11.24
CA THR A 301 10.10 -13.18 11.78
C THR A 301 10.35 -14.20 10.66
N ILE A 302 11.25 -15.17 10.89
CA ILE A 302 11.46 -16.28 9.93
C ILE A 302 10.14 -17.01 9.66
N LYS A 303 9.32 -17.22 10.68
CA LYS A 303 7.99 -17.84 10.54
C LYS A 303 7.11 -16.99 9.61
N THR A 304 6.98 -15.69 9.88
CA THR A 304 6.19 -14.76 9.05
C THR A 304 6.67 -14.76 7.61
N PHE A 305 8.01 -14.76 7.40
CA PHE A 305 8.58 -14.81 6.06
C PHE A 305 8.19 -16.08 5.29
N ILE A 306 8.36 -17.28 5.92
CA ILE A 306 8.04 -18.57 5.29
C ILE A 306 6.52 -18.68 5.02
N THR A 307 5.68 -18.20 5.95
CA THR A 307 4.22 -18.25 5.78
C THR A 307 3.67 -17.23 4.79
N ALA A 308 4.43 -16.18 4.46
CA ALA A 308 4.04 -15.16 3.50
C ALA A 308 4.23 -15.59 2.03
N ILE A 309 5.20 -16.46 1.77
CA ILE A 309 5.49 -17.01 0.44
C ILE A 309 5.05 -18.47 0.38
N SER A 310 4.73 -18.96 -0.83
CA SER A 310 4.52 -20.41 -1.02
C SER A 310 5.80 -21.16 -0.64
N PRO A 311 5.72 -22.25 0.17
CA PRO A 311 6.89 -23.08 0.50
C PRO A 311 7.65 -23.58 -0.73
N LEU A 312 6.96 -23.89 -1.82
CA LEU A 312 7.59 -24.27 -3.09
C LEU A 312 8.37 -23.12 -3.73
N SER A 313 8.08 -21.87 -3.40
CA SER A 313 8.85 -20.70 -3.87
C SER A 313 10.29 -20.74 -3.34
N LEU A 314 10.58 -21.50 -2.28
CA LEU A 314 11.95 -21.74 -1.79
C LEU A 314 12.85 -22.37 -2.87
N LEU A 315 12.27 -23.12 -3.83
CA LEU A 315 12.98 -23.60 -5.03
C LEU A 315 13.59 -22.45 -5.83
N GLY A 316 13.01 -21.25 -5.75
CA GLY A 316 13.54 -20.05 -6.38
C GLY A 316 14.89 -19.63 -5.81
N PHE A 317 15.11 -19.75 -4.50
CA PHE A 317 16.42 -19.47 -3.91
C PHE A 317 17.49 -20.44 -4.42
N ILE A 318 17.14 -21.72 -4.59
CA ILE A 318 18.04 -22.68 -5.23
C ILE A 318 18.28 -22.29 -6.68
N GLY A 319 17.24 -21.84 -7.41
CA GLY A 319 17.36 -21.33 -8.77
C GLY A 319 18.35 -20.16 -8.88
N VAL A 320 18.35 -19.25 -7.91
CA VAL A 320 19.30 -18.13 -7.88
C VAL A 320 20.73 -18.62 -7.66
N THR A 321 20.97 -19.52 -6.73
CA THR A 321 22.32 -20.04 -6.44
C THR A 321 22.92 -20.83 -7.61
N THR A 322 22.06 -21.37 -8.48
CA THR A 322 22.48 -22.14 -9.66
C THR A 322 22.64 -21.32 -10.94
N ILE A 323 22.48 -19.97 -10.88
CA ILE A 323 22.60 -19.06 -12.05
C ILE A 323 23.84 -19.32 -12.92
N PRO A 324 25.06 -19.52 -12.38
CA PRO A 324 26.24 -19.75 -13.19
C PRO A 324 26.15 -21.05 -14.04
N TYR A 325 25.29 -21.96 -13.64
CA TYR A 325 25.14 -23.29 -14.25
C TYR A 325 23.93 -23.40 -15.17
N HIS A 326 23.17 -22.29 -15.39
CA HIS A 326 22.01 -22.28 -16.26
C HIS A 326 22.40 -22.47 -17.73
N LYS A 327 22.25 -23.68 -18.25
CA LYS A 327 22.61 -24.07 -19.63
C LYS A 327 21.40 -24.27 -20.53
N HIS A 328 20.24 -24.57 -19.96
CA HIS A 328 19.06 -25.02 -20.72
C HIS A 328 17.92 -23.99 -20.75
N VAL A 329 18.11 -22.85 -20.09
CA VAL A 329 17.14 -21.75 -20.09
C VAL A 329 17.49 -20.66 -21.08
N LYS A 330 16.46 -20.04 -21.64
CA LYS A 330 16.59 -18.95 -22.64
C LYS A 330 16.45 -17.59 -21.98
N ILE A 331 17.34 -17.27 -21.05
CA ILE A 331 17.35 -15.96 -20.40
C ILE A 331 18.37 -15.04 -21.06
N THR A 332 17.95 -13.83 -21.39
CA THR A 332 18.83 -12.82 -21.99
C THR A 332 19.73 -12.18 -20.92
N PRO A 333 20.91 -11.68 -21.26
CA PRO A 333 21.85 -11.12 -20.30
C PRO A 333 21.29 -9.98 -19.46
N MET A 334 20.63 -8.99 -20.09
CA MET A 334 20.04 -7.85 -19.37
C MET A 334 18.91 -8.31 -18.43
N THR A 335 18.00 -9.16 -18.92
CA THR A 335 16.92 -9.70 -18.09
C THR A 335 17.46 -10.49 -16.91
N ARG A 336 18.54 -11.24 -17.08
CA ARG A 336 19.23 -11.95 -15.98
C ARG A 336 19.69 -10.97 -14.90
N VAL A 337 20.35 -9.88 -15.28
CA VAL A 337 20.81 -8.85 -14.35
C VAL A 337 19.62 -8.19 -13.63
N ILE A 338 18.56 -7.86 -14.36
CA ILE A 338 17.33 -7.29 -13.77
C ILE A 338 16.75 -8.24 -12.70
N LEU A 339 16.56 -9.53 -13.02
CA LEU A 339 15.97 -10.50 -12.10
C LEU A 339 16.85 -10.74 -10.86
N VAL A 340 18.19 -10.75 -11.03
CA VAL A 340 19.13 -10.90 -9.90
C VAL A 340 19.07 -9.66 -8.99
N LEU A 341 19.10 -8.46 -9.56
CA LEU A 341 18.99 -7.22 -8.78
C LEU A 341 17.64 -7.14 -8.08
N TRP A 342 16.56 -7.55 -8.76
CA TRP A 342 15.22 -7.52 -8.20
C TRP A 342 15.12 -8.46 -6.98
N ILE A 343 15.51 -9.73 -7.12
CA ILE A 343 15.41 -10.67 -5.99
C ILE A 343 16.31 -10.26 -4.81
N PHE A 344 17.54 -9.81 -5.10
CA PHE A 344 18.49 -9.41 -4.06
C PHE A 344 18.00 -8.17 -3.30
N SER A 345 17.59 -7.11 -4.01
CA SER A 345 17.08 -5.90 -3.38
C SER A 345 15.75 -6.13 -2.67
N ALA A 346 14.84 -6.95 -3.23
CA ALA A 346 13.60 -7.33 -2.57
C ALA A 346 13.83 -8.14 -1.29
N ALA A 347 14.83 -9.04 -1.28
CA ALA A 347 15.21 -9.77 -0.08
C ALA A 347 15.73 -8.82 1.02
N LEU A 348 16.56 -7.85 0.68
CA LEU A 348 17.02 -6.83 1.64
C LEU A 348 15.87 -5.97 2.17
N LEU A 349 14.96 -5.52 1.30
CA LEU A 349 13.80 -4.73 1.71
C LEU A 349 12.84 -5.54 2.60
N SER A 350 12.70 -6.84 2.36
CA SER A 350 11.88 -7.74 3.19
C SER A 350 12.33 -7.79 4.64
N LEU A 351 13.59 -7.51 4.93
CA LEU A 351 14.11 -7.39 6.30
C LEU A 351 13.61 -6.14 7.02
N LYS A 352 13.15 -5.13 6.27
CA LYS A 352 12.64 -3.87 6.81
C LYS A 352 11.16 -3.91 7.18
N GLY A 353 10.37 -4.73 6.50
CA GLY A 353 8.94 -4.81 6.77
C GLY A 353 8.26 -5.94 6.01
N THR A 354 7.22 -6.49 6.62
CA THR A 354 6.45 -7.62 6.07
C THR A 354 5.86 -7.32 4.69
N LYS A 355 5.42 -6.08 4.46
CA LYS A 355 4.87 -5.63 3.16
C LYS A 355 5.84 -5.86 2.00
N PHE A 356 7.14 -5.68 2.22
CA PHE A 356 8.15 -5.81 1.17
C PHE A 356 8.40 -7.24 0.70
N ILE A 357 7.93 -8.26 1.45
CA ILE A 357 7.97 -9.66 0.99
C ILE A 357 7.18 -9.82 -0.31
N LEU A 358 6.17 -8.99 -0.54
CA LEU A 358 5.39 -8.97 -1.79
C LEU A 358 6.29 -8.80 -3.03
N LEU A 359 7.34 -7.98 -2.92
CA LEU A 359 8.30 -7.72 -4.01
C LEU A 359 9.11 -8.95 -4.41
N LEU A 360 9.26 -9.94 -3.50
CA LEU A 360 9.99 -11.18 -3.76
C LEU A 360 9.18 -12.20 -4.56
N ILE A 361 7.86 -12.15 -4.49
CA ILE A 361 7.00 -13.21 -5.04
C ILE A 361 7.24 -13.41 -6.54
N GLY A 362 7.28 -12.31 -7.31
CA GLY A 362 7.51 -12.37 -8.75
C GLY A 362 8.84 -13.03 -9.15
N PRO A 363 9.99 -12.46 -8.77
CA PRO A 363 11.28 -12.98 -9.19
C PRO A 363 11.58 -14.36 -8.58
N LEU A 364 11.16 -14.63 -7.34
CA LEU A 364 11.35 -15.92 -6.70
C LEU A 364 10.60 -17.04 -7.44
N SER A 365 9.36 -16.76 -7.87
CA SER A 365 8.56 -17.71 -8.65
C SER A 365 9.16 -17.96 -10.04
N ILE A 366 9.72 -16.92 -10.70
CA ILE A 366 10.43 -17.08 -11.99
C ILE A 366 11.66 -17.98 -11.81
N PHE A 367 12.47 -17.74 -10.78
CA PHE A 367 13.63 -18.58 -10.49
C PHE A 367 13.28 -20.02 -10.12
N ALA A 368 12.13 -20.26 -9.48
CA ALA A 368 11.62 -21.62 -9.26
C ALA A 368 11.29 -22.32 -10.60
N GLY A 369 10.68 -21.62 -11.54
CA GLY A 369 10.44 -22.12 -12.90
C GLY A 369 11.74 -22.41 -13.65
N ILE A 370 12.76 -21.55 -13.53
CA ILE A 370 14.09 -21.71 -14.11
C ILE A 370 14.77 -22.96 -13.50
N TYR A 371 14.77 -23.07 -12.16
CA TYR A 371 15.32 -24.22 -11.45
C TYR A 371 14.68 -25.53 -11.94
N TRP A 372 13.36 -25.55 -12.07
CA TRP A 372 12.66 -26.71 -12.59
C TRP A 372 13.17 -27.11 -13.98
N LYS A 373 13.37 -26.16 -14.90
CA LYS A 373 13.85 -26.44 -16.26
C LYS A 373 15.25 -27.07 -16.24
N GLU A 374 16.18 -26.50 -15.48
CA GLU A 374 17.54 -27.04 -15.34
C GLU A 374 17.52 -28.43 -14.68
N PHE A 375 16.70 -28.64 -13.67
CA PHE A 375 16.51 -29.93 -13.01
C PHE A 375 15.96 -31.00 -13.99
N GLU A 376 14.90 -30.67 -14.74
CA GLU A 376 14.29 -31.56 -15.74
C GLU A 376 15.31 -31.98 -16.79
N GLU A 377 16.09 -31.07 -17.34
CA GLU A 377 17.10 -31.36 -18.36
C GLU A 377 18.29 -32.14 -17.76
N THR A 378 18.68 -31.86 -16.54
CA THR A 378 19.72 -32.62 -15.84
C THR A 378 19.29 -34.07 -15.64
N ILE A 379 18.06 -34.35 -15.23
CA ILE A 379 17.51 -35.71 -15.11
C ILE A 379 17.52 -36.40 -16.49
N LYS A 380 17.06 -35.71 -17.54
CA LYS A 380 17.01 -36.24 -18.91
C LYS A 380 18.40 -36.58 -19.46
N SER A 381 19.44 -35.87 -19.06
CA SER A 381 20.81 -36.12 -19.49
C SER A 381 21.51 -37.28 -18.72
N ARG A 382 21.20 -37.42 -17.42
CA ARG A 382 21.89 -38.40 -16.52
C ARG A 382 21.23 -39.75 -16.48
N LEU A 383 19.91 -39.84 -16.68
CA LEU A 383 19.18 -41.13 -16.53
C LEU A 383 18.99 -41.85 -17.88
N LYS A 384 18.95 -43.19 -17.83
CA LYS A 384 18.62 -44.02 -18.99
C LYS A 384 17.22 -43.71 -19.52
N ARG A 385 17.01 -43.84 -20.83
CA ARG A 385 15.80 -43.44 -21.56
C ARG A 385 14.51 -44.01 -20.95
N THR A 386 14.52 -45.19 -20.40
CA THR A 386 13.36 -45.87 -19.78
C THR A 386 12.95 -45.26 -18.45
N PHE A 387 13.88 -44.70 -17.67
CA PHE A 387 13.61 -44.12 -16.35
C PHE A 387 13.37 -42.62 -16.37
N LYS A 388 14.09 -41.87 -17.23
CA LYS A 388 14.04 -40.39 -17.23
C LYS A 388 12.63 -39.83 -17.34
N ASN A 389 11.80 -40.34 -18.26
CA ASN A 389 10.45 -39.86 -18.47
C ASN A 389 9.55 -40.17 -17.27
N LYS A 390 9.68 -41.35 -16.66
CA LYS A 390 8.92 -41.72 -15.46
C LYS A 390 9.27 -40.81 -14.28
N VAL A 391 10.57 -40.58 -14.02
CA VAL A 391 11.03 -39.72 -12.93
C VAL A 391 10.52 -38.26 -13.13
N VAL A 392 10.66 -37.70 -14.33
CA VAL A 392 10.16 -36.35 -14.62
C VAL A 392 8.65 -36.23 -14.41
N VAL A 393 7.89 -37.25 -14.85
CA VAL A 393 6.42 -37.25 -14.64
C VAL A 393 6.09 -37.34 -13.16
N ILE A 394 6.76 -38.21 -12.39
CA ILE A 394 6.56 -38.34 -10.95
C ILE A 394 6.86 -37.00 -10.26
N CYS A 395 7.99 -36.36 -10.55
CA CYS A 395 8.33 -35.06 -9.96
C CYS A 395 7.29 -33.97 -10.32
N LYS A 396 6.80 -33.93 -11.56
CA LYS A 396 5.72 -33.00 -11.97
C LYS A 396 4.45 -33.25 -11.16
N MET A 397 4.03 -34.52 -11.03
CA MET A 397 2.85 -34.88 -10.26
C MET A 397 3.00 -34.53 -8.77
N SER A 398 4.20 -34.77 -8.19
CA SER A 398 4.49 -34.39 -6.80
C SER A 398 4.38 -32.85 -6.61
N ILE A 399 4.92 -32.05 -7.51
CA ILE A 399 4.81 -30.60 -7.46
C ILE A 399 3.34 -30.16 -7.57
N LEU A 400 2.57 -30.74 -8.50
CA LEU A 400 1.15 -30.45 -8.65
C LEU A 400 0.35 -30.81 -7.39
N LEU A 401 0.66 -31.94 -6.76
CA LEU A 401 0.05 -32.34 -5.50
C LEU A 401 0.38 -31.35 -4.38
N LEU A 402 1.62 -30.92 -4.26
CA LEU A 402 2.03 -29.94 -3.26
C LEU A 402 1.33 -28.60 -3.48
N ILE A 403 1.25 -28.11 -4.72
CA ILE A 403 0.48 -26.90 -5.05
C ILE A 403 -0.99 -27.05 -4.64
N LEU A 404 -1.60 -28.21 -4.92
CA LEU A 404 -2.99 -28.47 -4.54
C LEU A 404 -3.16 -28.44 -3.01
N LEU A 405 -2.23 -29.05 -2.27
CA LEU A 405 -2.23 -29.00 -0.80
C LEU A 405 -2.09 -27.57 -0.28
N GLU A 406 -1.18 -26.78 -0.85
CA GLU A 406 -1.05 -25.35 -0.50
C GLU A 406 -2.37 -24.58 -0.77
N CYS A 407 -3.01 -24.83 -1.91
CA CYS A 407 -4.32 -24.24 -2.23
C CYS A 407 -5.38 -24.57 -1.18
N VAL A 408 -5.47 -25.85 -0.79
CA VAL A 408 -6.45 -26.31 0.22
C VAL A 408 -6.17 -25.69 1.58
N VAL A 409 -4.90 -25.70 2.02
CA VAL A 409 -4.51 -25.08 3.30
C VAL A 409 -4.82 -23.60 3.32
N TYR A 410 -4.43 -22.88 2.27
CA TYR A 410 -4.68 -21.43 2.18
C TYR A 410 -6.19 -21.13 2.13
N PHE A 411 -6.96 -21.85 1.30
CA PHE A 411 -8.40 -21.64 1.18
C PHE A 411 -9.11 -21.81 2.53
N ASN A 412 -8.75 -22.84 3.30
CA ASN A 412 -9.30 -23.04 4.63
C ASN A 412 -8.92 -21.92 5.60
N SER A 413 -7.66 -21.45 5.55
CA SER A 413 -7.22 -20.32 6.37
C SER A 413 -7.92 -19.01 5.96
N ALA A 414 -8.14 -18.78 4.66
CA ALA A 414 -8.80 -17.58 4.16
C ALA A 414 -10.26 -17.48 4.61
N ARG A 415 -10.93 -18.59 4.88
CA ARG A 415 -12.30 -18.62 5.42
C ARG A 415 -12.41 -18.04 6.82
N GLU A 416 -11.30 -17.95 7.54
CA GLU A 416 -11.24 -17.38 8.91
C GLU A 416 -10.92 -15.88 8.89
N PHE A 417 -10.67 -15.27 7.72
CA PHE A 417 -10.42 -13.85 7.59
C PHE A 417 -11.72 -13.07 7.63
N ASN A 418 -12.03 -12.52 8.81
CA ASN A 418 -13.14 -11.61 8.98
C ASN A 418 -12.75 -10.18 8.59
N PRO A 419 -13.69 -9.38 8.06
CA PRO A 419 -13.50 -7.93 7.94
C PRO A 419 -13.03 -7.29 9.24
N MET A 420 -12.26 -6.22 9.12
CA MET A 420 -11.73 -5.48 10.27
C MET A 420 -12.85 -4.81 11.09
N TYR A 421 -13.92 -4.42 10.43
CA TYR A 421 -15.08 -3.75 11.00
C TYR A 421 -16.31 -4.64 10.91
N ASP A 422 -17.25 -4.42 11.82
CA ASP A 422 -18.50 -5.16 11.94
C ASP A 422 -19.68 -4.22 12.18
N ASP A 423 -20.89 -4.77 12.32
CA ASP A 423 -22.13 -4.03 12.55
C ASP A 423 -22.05 -3.03 13.71
N TYR A 424 -21.29 -3.31 14.76
CA TYR A 424 -21.13 -2.35 15.87
C TYR A 424 -20.40 -1.08 15.43
N PHE A 425 -19.48 -1.21 14.49
CA PHE A 425 -18.80 -0.06 13.89
C PHE A 425 -19.74 0.68 12.95
N ASP A 426 -20.49 -0.04 12.10
CA ASP A 426 -21.43 0.58 11.17
C ASP A 426 -22.58 1.28 11.91
N GLU A 427 -23.18 0.64 12.91
CA GLU A 427 -24.19 1.25 13.79
C GLU A 427 -23.70 2.60 14.37
N ALA A 428 -22.46 2.63 14.84
CA ALA A 428 -21.86 3.87 15.36
C ALA A 428 -21.66 4.91 14.27
N ALA A 429 -21.21 4.51 13.07
CA ALA A 429 -21.00 5.42 11.94
C ALA A 429 -22.34 6.00 11.44
N GLN A 430 -23.39 5.18 11.30
CA GLN A 430 -24.72 5.63 10.92
C GLN A 430 -25.33 6.55 12.01
N TRP A 431 -25.13 6.23 13.28
CA TRP A 431 -25.55 7.13 14.36
C TRP A 431 -24.87 8.49 14.25
N ILE A 432 -23.55 8.54 14.01
CA ILE A 432 -22.82 9.79 13.83
C ILE A 432 -23.36 10.57 12.64
N LYS A 433 -23.56 9.90 11.49
CA LYS A 433 -24.09 10.50 10.26
C LYS A 433 -25.43 11.20 10.49
N ASN A 434 -26.32 10.57 11.27
CA ASN A 434 -27.68 11.04 11.50
C ASN A 434 -27.82 12.05 12.66
N ASN A 435 -26.88 12.06 13.62
CA ASN A 435 -27.03 12.82 14.86
C ASN A 435 -25.97 13.93 15.04
N THR A 436 -25.08 14.14 14.07
CA THR A 436 -24.05 15.18 14.16
C THR A 436 -24.07 16.08 12.91
N SER A 437 -23.59 17.32 13.06
CA SER A 437 -23.42 18.23 11.93
C SER A 437 -22.30 17.79 10.98
N ASN A 438 -22.37 18.19 9.71
CA ASN A 438 -21.38 17.75 8.69
C ASN A 438 -19.95 18.22 8.97
N ASP A 439 -19.78 19.26 9.77
CA ASP A 439 -18.50 19.83 10.18
C ASP A 439 -17.97 19.26 11.52
N THR A 440 -18.67 18.29 12.11
CA THR A 440 -18.26 17.63 13.37
C THR A 440 -17.01 16.79 13.13
N VAL A 441 -15.93 17.10 13.85
CA VAL A 441 -14.65 16.40 13.73
C VAL A 441 -14.65 15.13 14.57
N ILE A 442 -14.34 14.00 13.99
CA ILE A 442 -14.17 12.75 14.70
C ILE A 442 -12.74 12.63 15.20
N ILE A 443 -12.59 12.37 16.49
CA ILE A 443 -11.31 12.08 17.14
C ILE A 443 -11.31 10.64 17.64
N THR A 444 -10.45 9.83 17.06
CA THR A 444 -10.30 8.41 17.41
C THR A 444 -8.85 7.96 17.16
N ASN A 445 -8.55 6.68 17.32
CA ASN A 445 -7.27 6.13 16.85
C ASN A 445 -7.23 6.17 15.32
N TRP A 446 -6.05 6.46 14.76
CA TRP A 446 -5.85 6.61 13.32
C TRP A 446 -6.31 5.39 12.49
N GLY A 447 -6.16 4.18 13.03
CA GLY A 447 -6.56 2.94 12.33
C GLY A 447 -8.06 2.84 12.02
N TYR A 448 -8.91 3.65 12.66
CA TYR A 448 -10.35 3.69 12.41
C TYR A 448 -10.78 4.86 11.52
N GLY A 449 -9.86 5.79 11.23
CA GLY A 449 -10.18 7.05 10.55
C GLY A 449 -10.84 6.84 9.19
N HIS A 450 -10.26 6.02 8.33
CA HIS A 450 -10.81 5.76 6.98
C HIS A 450 -12.22 5.18 7.00
N PHE A 451 -12.48 4.25 7.92
CA PHE A 451 -13.81 3.68 8.09
C PHE A 451 -14.84 4.76 8.44
N PHE A 452 -14.59 5.51 9.52
CA PHE A 452 -15.54 6.54 9.95
C PHE A 452 -15.69 7.66 8.92
N THR A 453 -14.62 8.05 8.22
CA THR A 453 -14.72 9.03 7.13
C THR A 453 -15.65 8.55 6.02
N SER A 454 -15.50 7.30 5.59
CA SER A 454 -16.31 6.70 4.53
C SER A 454 -17.77 6.55 4.95
N GLU A 455 -18.03 5.88 6.07
CA GLU A 455 -19.38 5.46 6.43
C GLU A 455 -20.19 6.59 7.11
N SER A 456 -19.56 7.41 7.96
CA SER A 456 -20.27 8.51 8.61
C SER A 456 -20.29 9.81 7.81
N GLN A 457 -19.45 9.94 6.77
CA GLN A 457 -19.29 11.16 5.97
C GLN A 457 -18.96 12.38 6.87
N ARG A 458 -18.12 12.18 7.88
CA ARG A 458 -17.63 13.23 8.78
C ARG A 458 -16.11 13.30 8.72
N PRO A 459 -15.53 14.50 8.87
CA PRO A 459 -14.09 14.64 8.88
C PRO A 459 -13.48 14.01 10.12
N VAL A 460 -12.33 13.36 9.93
CA VAL A 460 -11.51 12.80 11.01
C VAL A 460 -10.26 13.64 11.22
N LEU A 461 -9.79 13.66 12.45
CA LEU A 461 -8.59 14.41 12.80
C LEU A 461 -7.35 13.83 12.14
N PHE A 462 -7.29 12.50 11.98
CA PHE A 462 -6.27 11.76 11.24
C PHE A 462 -6.72 10.32 10.97
N ASP A 463 -6.06 9.66 10.05
CA ASP A 463 -6.40 8.32 9.57
C ASP A 463 -5.15 7.53 9.14
N GLY A 464 -5.31 6.44 8.40
CA GLY A 464 -4.23 5.58 7.92
C GLY A 464 -3.19 6.27 7.04
N ARG A 465 -3.48 7.48 6.52
CA ARG A 465 -2.50 8.31 5.81
C ARG A 465 -1.49 9.00 6.74
N LEU A 466 -1.62 8.85 8.05
CA LEU A 466 -0.77 9.47 9.05
C LEU A 466 0.72 9.33 8.71
N ALA A 467 1.18 8.10 8.49
CA ALA A 467 2.57 7.84 8.16
C ALA A 467 2.99 8.49 6.83
N TYR A 468 2.12 8.46 5.85
CA TYR A 468 2.34 9.04 4.54
C TYR A 468 2.38 10.57 4.59
N ILE A 469 1.39 11.22 5.19
CA ILE A 469 1.30 12.67 5.32
C ILE A 469 2.44 13.21 6.18
N GLU A 470 2.80 12.52 7.26
CA GLU A 470 3.84 12.95 8.18
C GLU A 470 5.25 12.92 7.59
N THR A 471 5.49 12.12 6.55
CA THR A 471 6.81 11.95 5.92
C THR A 471 6.95 12.63 4.56
N LEU A 472 5.84 13.01 3.93
CA LEU A 472 5.86 13.54 2.57
C LEU A 472 6.27 15.02 2.47
N PRO A 473 6.68 15.44 1.26
CA PRO A 473 6.87 16.84 0.90
C PRO A 473 5.68 17.74 1.23
N VAL A 474 4.44 17.20 1.22
CA VAL A 474 3.22 17.93 1.60
C VAL A 474 3.34 18.48 3.01
N ARG A 475 3.79 17.66 3.97
CA ARG A 475 4.02 18.14 5.32
C ARG A 475 5.25 19.04 5.42
N LYS A 476 6.29 18.83 4.60
CA LYS A 476 7.42 19.75 4.50
C LYS A 476 7.02 21.14 4.01
N LEU A 477 5.99 21.24 3.16
CA LEU A 477 5.43 22.52 2.74
C LEU A 477 4.69 23.23 3.87
N TRP A 478 4.13 22.46 4.82
CA TRP A 478 3.36 22.96 5.95
C TRP A 478 4.20 23.08 7.22
N TYR A 479 5.15 22.18 7.38
CA TYR A 479 6.08 22.10 8.49
C TYR A 479 7.47 21.97 7.91
N ASP A 480 8.30 22.86 8.20
CA ASP A 480 9.73 22.76 7.90
C ASP A 480 10.43 21.65 8.76
N SER A 481 9.69 20.59 9.07
CA SER A 481 10.20 19.49 9.89
C SER A 481 9.90 18.15 9.25
N SER A 482 10.92 17.45 8.82
CA SER A 482 10.99 15.99 8.95
C SER A 482 10.57 15.60 10.37
N LEU A 483 9.95 14.44 10.54
CA LEU A 483 9.75 13.81 11.84
C LEU A 483 11.09 13.84 12.57
N ASP A 484 11.19 14.74 13.53
CA ASP A 484 12.34 14.80 14.42
C ASP A 484 11.99 13.93 15.62
N PRO A 485 12.65 12.77 15.82
CA PRO A 485 12.38 11.90 16.94
C PRO A 485 12.66 12.59 18.29
N GLU A 486 13.44 13.67 18.29
CA GLU A 486 13.67 14.48 19.50
C GLU A 486 12.51 15.48 19.77
N ILE A 487 11.60 15.68 18.81
CA ILE A 487 10.46 16.60 18.96
C ILE A 487 9.16 15.88 18.56
N PRO A 488 8.66 14.94 19.36
CA PRO A 488 7.46 14.16 19.07
C PRO A 488 6.18 15.02 18.95
N THR A 489 6.21 16.24 19.44
CA THR A 489 5.10 17.20 19.45
C THR A 489 4.70 17.76 18.08
N THR A 490 5.35 17.34 17.01
CA THR A 490 4.95 17.71 15.63
C THR A 490 3.91 16.75 15.04
N ALA A 491 3.66 15.58 15.65
CA ALA A 491 2.75 14.56 15.15
C ALA A 491 1.39 14.61 15.86
N ARG A 492 0.29 14.51 15.09
CA ARG A 492 -1.07 14.42 15.68
C ARG A 492 -1.23 13.18 16.53
N ASP A 493 -0.59 12.06 16.16
CA ASP A 493 -0.59 10.82 16.93
C ASP A 493 -0.06 11.03 18.34
N TYR A 494 1.03 11.77 18.51
CA TYR A 494 1.56 12.14 19.83
C TYR A 494 0.53 12.86 20.70
N TRP A 495 -0.08 13.93 20.16
CA TRP A 495 -1.04 14.74 20.91
C TRP A 495 -2.29 13.97 21.27
N ILE A 496 -2.81 13.17 20.35
CA ILE A 496 -4.02 12.36 20.60
C ILE A 496 -3.73 11.28 21.63
N ASN A 497 -2.60 10.58 21.51
CA ASN A 497 -2.21 9.58 22.50
C ASN A 497 -2.02 10.22 23.89
N LEU A 498 -1.36 11.39 23.96
CA LEU A 498 -1.23 12.14 25.21
C LEU A 498 -2.59 12.53 25.78
N ALA A 499 -3.49 13.06 24.96
CA ALA A 499 -4.83 13.46 25.40
C ALA A 499 -5.68 12.28 25.90
N PHE A 500 -5.53 11.08 25.32
CA PHE A 500 -6.23 9.88 25.76
C PHE A 500 -5.63 9.24 27.02
N THR A 501 -4.35 9.47 27.32
CA THR A 501 -3.61 8.76 28.39
C THR A 501 -3.22 9.64 29.56
N THR A 502 -3.28 10.97 29.45
CA THR A 502 -2.95 11.88 30.54
C THR A 502 -3.97 11.86 31.67
N ASP A 503 -3.50 11.98 32.91
CA ASP A 503 -4.34 12.15 34.10
C ASP A 503 -4.73 13.63 34.30
N ASN A 504 -4.19 14.56 33.51
CA ASN A 504 -4.53 15.99 33.56
C ASN A 504 -5.75 16.28 32.66
N PRO A 505 -6.96 16.54 33.21
CA PRO A 505 -8.15 16.77 32.39
C PRO A 505 -8.06 18.05 31.55
N THR A 506 -7.46 19.11 32.08
CA THR A 506 -7.27 20.39 31.37
C THR A 506 -6.40 20.21 30.15
N LEU A 507 -5.29 19.49 30.28
CA LEU A 507 -4.40 19.18 29.16
C LEU A 507 -5.13 18.36 28.08
N SER A 508 -5.84 17.31 28.49
CA SER A 508 -6.63 16.45 27.59
C SER A 508 -7.65 17.27 26.78
N GLU A 509 -8.44 18.07 27.47
CA GLU A 509 -9.49 18.89 26.86
C GLU A 509 -8.93 19.94 25.89
N ASN A 510 -7.90 20.68 26.32
CA ASN A 510 -7.27 21.70 25.50
C ASN A 510 -6.62 21.13 24.24
N ILE A 511 -6.00 19.92 24.34
CA ILE A 511 -5.48 19.23 23.15
C ILE A 511 -6.61 18.92 22.16
N PHE A 512 -7.73 18.36 22.61
CA PHE A 512 -8.84 18.04 21.70
C PHE A 512 -9.46 19.28 21.09
N LYS A 513 -9.70 20.34 21.87
CA LYS A 513 -10.21 21.64 21.38
C LYS A 513 -9.27 22.26 20.35
N MET A 514 -7.98 22.31 20.65
CA MET A 514 -6.95 22.81 19.75
C MET A 514 -6.95 22.07 18.42
N LEU A 515 -6.83 20.75 18.49
CA LEU A 515 -6.70 19.94 17.29
C LEU A 515 -7.98 19.96 16.43
N ALA A 516 -9.16 19.86 17.05
CA ALA A 516 -10.43 19.92 16.33
C ALA A 516 -10.69 21.26 15.66
N THR A 517 -10.19 22.36 16.24
CA THR A 517 -10.44 23.72 15.73
C THR A 517 -9.37 24.20 14.76
N SER A 518 -8.11 24.00 15.08
CA SER A 518 -6.98 24.59 14.37
C SER A 518 -6.00 23.58 13.79
N GLY A 519 -6.15 22.31 14.10
CA GLY A 519 -5.20 21.28 13.71
C GLY A 519 -3.80 21.65 14.19
N ASP A 520 -2.87 21.72 13.26
CA ASP A 520 -1.46 22.00 13.54
C ASP A 520 -1.10 23.48 13.59
N ASN A 521 -2.06 24.38 13.30
CA ASN A 521 -1.80 25.81 13.15
C ASN A 521 -1.25 26.48 14.43
N ALA A 522 -1.63 25.96 15.61
CA ALA A 522 -1.08 26.47 16.88
C ALA A 522 0.44 26.31 16.96
N TYR A 523 0.93 25.11 16.63
CA TYR A 523 2.37 24.84 16.59
C TYR A 523 3.08 25.66 15.50
N LEU A 524 2.51 25.72 14.29
CA LEU A 524 3.08 26.48 13.18
C LEU A 524 3.23 27.96 13.52
N LEU A 525 2.21 28.53 14.15
CA LEU A 525 2.24 29.93 14.59
C LEU A 525 3.32 30.16 15.65
N LEU A 526 3.40 29.30 16.65
CA LEU A 526 4.46 29.36 17.67
C LEU A 526 5.86 29.26 17.04
N ASN A 527 6.05 28.31 16.14
CA ASN A 527 7.32 28.12 15.46
C ASN A 527 7.71 29.31 14.58
N ASN A 528 6.71 29.95 13.96
CA ASN A 528 6.94 31.18 13.21
C ASN A 528 7.42 32.33 14.11
N TYR A 529 6.93 32.40 15.34
CA TYR A 529 7.32 33.45 16.29
C TYR A 529 8.65 33.17 16.98
N THR A 530 8.89 31.93 17.44
CA THR A 530 10.09 31.57 18.18
C THR A 530 11.28 31.28 17.27
N LYS A 531 11.03 30.88 16.01
CA LYS A 531 12.04 30.32 15.08
C LYS A 531 12.83 29.15 15.66
N ASN A 532 12.28 28.49 16.68
CA ASN A 532 12.91 27.36 17.39
C ASN A 532 11.87 26.27 17.67
N LYS A 533 11.98 25.16 16.97
CA LYS A 533 11.04 24.02 17.04
C LYS A 533 10.90 23.47 18.47
N LYS A 534 12.04 23.26 19.16
CA LYS A 534 12.04 22.72 20.52
C LYS A 534 11.37 23.67 21.52
N GLN A 535 11.69 24.96 21.43
CA GLN A 535 11.05 25.97 22.28
C GLN A 535 9.55 26.07 22.00
N SER A 536 9.12 26.01 20.73
CA SER A 536 7.71 26.00 20.34
C SER A 536 6.95 24.87 20.96
N SER A 537 7.51 23.66 20.92
CA SER A 537 6.92 22.46 21.50
C SER A 537 6.76 22.56 23.02
N ILE A 538 7.81 23.03 23.72
CA ILE A 538 7.78 23.21 25.19
C ILE A 538 6.73 24.25 25.58
N ILE A 539 6.67 25.39 24.88
CA ILE A 539 5.68 26.42 25.12
C ILE A 539 4.28 25.87 24.88
N LEU A 540 4.06 25.20 23.74
CA LEU A 540 2.75 24.62 23.40
C LEU A 540 2.25 23.65 24.46
N GLN A 541 3.09 22.69 24.87
CA GLN A 541 2.71 21.75 25.92
C GLN A 541 2.38 22.47 27.23
N LYS A 542 3.20 23.46 27.62
CA LYS A 542 3.00 24.19 28.88
C LYS A 542 1.70 25.00 28.90
N ILE A 543 1.37 25.70 27.81
CA ILE A 543 0.12 26.47 27.75
C ILE A 543 -1.10 25.57 27.73
N LEU A 544 -1.05 24.38 27.10
CA LEU A 544 -2.15 23.42 27.08
C LEU A 544 -2.46 22.81 28.47
N GLU A 545 -1.48 22.80 29.40
CA GLU A 545 -1.70 22.39 30.79
C GLU A 545 -2.47 23.45 31.61
N LEU A 546 -2.61 24.67 31.12
CA LEU A 546 -3.17 25.82 31.81
C LEU A 546 -4.56 26.17 31.27
N ASN A 547 -5.35 26.92 32.08
CA ASN A 547 -6.52 27.60 31.56
C ASN A 547 -6.11 28.82 30.69
N ARG A 548 -7.04 29.37 29.89
CA ARG A 548 -6.76 30.45 28.94
C ARG A 548 -6.09 31.67 29.60
N THR A 549 -6.55 32.09 30.79
CA THR A 549 -6.01 33.26 31.52
C THR A 549 -4.57 33.01 31.97
N SER A 550 -4.31 31.87 32.56
CA SER A 550 -2.96 31.50 33.01
C SER A 550 -2.01 31.28 31.85
N ALA A 551 -2.49 30.72 30.73
CA ALA A 551 -1.73 30.55 29.49
C ALA A 551 -1.37 31.91 28.87
N TYR A 552 -2.27 32.90 28.90
CA TYR A 552 -2.00 34.28 28.49
C TYR A 552 -0.85 34.89 29.31
N LEU A 553 -0.94 34.83 30.65
CA LEU A 553 0.09 35.35 31.54
C LEU A 553 1.45 34.66 31.32
N PHE A 554 1.43 33.35 31.09
CA PHE A 554 2.65 32.59 30.75
C PHE A 554 3.27 33.07 29.44
N LEU A 555 2.49 33.28 28.39
CA LEU A 555 2.97 33.80 27.11
C LEU A 555 3.57 35.22 27.27
N LYS A 556 2.92 36.10 28.03
CA LYS A 556 3.43 37.44 28.35
C LYS A 556 4.77 37.38 29.08
N LYS A 557 4.92 36.52 30.07
CA LYS A 557 6.17 36.30 30.80
C LYS A 557 7.29 35.79 29.89
N ASN A 558 6.96 35.07 28.83
CA ASN A 558 7.92 34.57 27.83
C ASN A 558 8.15 35.53 26.65
N GLY A 559 7.76 36.81 26.80
CA GLY A 559 8.11 37.88 25.87
C GLY A 559 7.18 38.02 24.64
N PHE A 560 6.02 37.37 24.62
CA PHE A 560 5.06 37.57 23.54
C PHE A 560 4.27 38.89 23.76
N SER A 561 4.04 39.64 22.69
CA SER A 561 3.12 40.79 22.72
C SER A 561 1.68 40.34 22.97
N ASP A 562 0.79 41.28 23.36
CA ASP A 562 -0.62 40.96 23.60
C ASP A 562 -1.27 40.38 22.33
N GLU A 563 -1.03 40.97 21.19
CA GLU A 563 -1.53 40.51 19.90
C GLU A 563 -1.07 39.07 19.58
N LYS A 564 0.23 38.77 19.77
CA LYS A 564 0.78 37.43 19.54
C LYS A 564 0.23 36.40 20.52
N ALA A 565 0.13 36.77 21.80
CA ALA A 565 -0.42 35.90 22.84
C ALA A 565 -1.89 35.55 22.55
N GLU A 566 -2.73 36.54 22.25
CA GLU A 566 -4.14 36.30 21.89
C GLU A 566 -4.27 35.45 20.62
N LYS A 567 -3.44 35.71 19.60
CA LYS A 567 -3.45 34.92 18.38
C LYS A 567 -3.11 33.44 18.62
N ILE A 568 -2.13 33.16 19.50
CA ILE A 568 -1.79 31.80 19.91
C ILE A 568 -2.98 31.17 20.67
N LEU A 569 -3.58 31.91 21.60
CA LEU A 569 -4.70 31.41 22.42
C LEU A 569 -5.96 31.15 21.61
N ASN A 570 -6.20 31.88 20.53
CA ASN A 570 -7.31 31.58 19.63
C ASN A 570 -7.18 30.21 18.94
N TYR A 571 -5.97 29.71 18.76
CA TYR A 571 -5.72 28.36 18.24
C TYR A 571 -5.67 27.30 19.34
N THR A 572 -5.06 27.59 20.49
CA THR A 572 -4.84 26.61 21.57
C THR A 572 -6.01 26.52 22.55
N HIS A 573 -6.69 27.63 22.80
CA HIS A 573 -7.82 27.76 23.74
C HIS A 573 -8.99 28.49 23.07
N PRO A 574 -9.54 27.93 21.98
CA PRO A 574 -10.66 28.58 21.28
C PRO A 574 -11.86 28.76 22.21
N THR A 575 -12.47 29.95 22.21
CA THR A 575 -13.70 30.23 22.96
C THR A 575 -14.91 29.51 22.38
N ASN A 576 -14.94 29.36 21.06
CA ASN A 576 -15.93 28.58 20.32
C ASN A 576 -15.22 27.47 19.56
N PRO A 577 -14.93 26.33 20.20
CA PRO A 577 -14.28 25.22 19.53
C PRO A 577 -15.22 24.64 18.46
N ARG A 578 -14.63 24.18 17.36
CA ARG A 578 -15.37 23.43 16.35
C ARG A 578 -16.02 22.20 17.00
N PRO A 579 -17.26 21.83 16.59
CA PRO A 579 -17.89 20.63 17.13
C PRO A 579 -17.04 19.40 16.88
N PHE A 580 -16.86 18.59 17.89
CA PHE A 580 -16.12 17.33 17.80
C PHE A 580 -16.70 16.26 18.71
N ILE A 581 -16.44 15.02 18.35
CA ILE A 581 -16.78 13.83 19.14
C ILE A 581 -15.56 12.97 19.34
N LEU A 582 -15.51 12.29 20.49
CA LEU A 582 -14.49 11.30 20.80
C LEU A 582 -15.06 9.90 20.63
N ILE A 583 -14.40 9.07 19.84
CA ILE A 583 -14.76 7.66 19.70
C ILE A 583 -13.72 6.82 20.45
N ILE A 584 -14.20 6.01 21.38
CA ILE A 584 -13.38 5.08 22.15
C ILE A 584 -13.87 3.67 21.85
N THR A 585 -12.96 2.84 21.35
CA THR A 585 -13.24 1.43 21.11
C THR A 585 -12.80 0.59 22.32
N SER A 586 -13.34 -0.63 22.44
CA SER A 586 -12.98 -1.57 23.50
C SER A 586 -11.48 -1.86 23.59
N ASN A 587 -10.75 -1.71 22.50
CA ASN A 587 -9.31 -1.96 22.40
C ASN A 587 -8.45 -0.75 22.77
N MET A 588 -9.05 0.44 22.94
CA MET A 588 -8.30 1.64 23.31
C MET A 588 -8.08 1.71 24.83
N LYS A 589 -6.83 1.96 25.24
CA LYS A 589 -6.54 2.29 26.64
C LYS A 589 -7.12 3.66 26.95
N ASN A 590 -8.17 3.70 27.76
CA ASN A 590 -8.76 4.94 28.24
C ASN A 590 -8.52 5.05 29.74
N ARG A 591 -7.74 6.07 30.17
CA ARG A 591 -7.49 6.35 31.60
C ARG A 591 -8.39 7.46 32.17
N SER A 592 -9.17 8.14 31.33
CA SER A 592 -9.80 9.37 31.78
C SER A 592 -11.23 9.21 32.25
N ASN A 593 -11.46 9.40 33.54
CA ASN A 593 -12.72 9.97 34.03
C ASN A 593 -12.77 11.44 33.59
N ARG A 594 -13.26 11.71 32.38
CA ARG A 594 -13.34 13.04 31.81
C ARG A 594 -14.59 13.74 32.28
N ILE A 595 -14.43 14.62 33.25
CA ILE A 595 -15.52 15.31 33.93
C ILE A 595 -16.39 16.12 32.96
N ASP A 596 -15.81 16.63 31.87
CA ASP A 596 -16.46 17.54 30.92
C ASP A 596 -17.00 16.88 29.65
N PHE A 597 -16.93 15.56 29.53
CA PHE A 597 -17.49 14.83 28.42
C PHE A 597 -18.72 14.01 28.80
N VAL A 598 -19.75 14.09 27.96
CA VAL A 598 -20.98 13.32 28.09
C VAL A 598 -20.98 12.20 27.09
N LYS A 599 -21.26 10.99 27.56
CA LYS A 599 -21.48 9.85 26.69
C LYS A 599 -22.83 10.03 25.97
N ILE A 600 -22.82 10.02 24.65
CA ILE A 600 -23.97 10.26 23.77
C ILE A 600 -24.42 9.03 23.00
N PHE A 601 -23.52 8.02 22.89
CA PHE A 601 -23.82 6.74 22.27
C PHE A 601 -22.96 5.63 22.88
N GLU A 602 -23.47 4.43 22.96
CA GLU A 602 -22.75 3.24 23.39
C GLU A 602 -23.35 1.99 22.80
N ASN A 603 -22.49 1.13 22.25
CA ASN A 603 -22.82 -0.25 21.96
C ASN A 603 -21.71 -1.18 22.50
N LYS A 604 -21.73 -2.46 22.12
CA LYS A 604 -20.80 -3.48 22.64
C LYS A 604 -19.32 -3.15 22.45
N LYS A 605 -18.95 -2.44 21.36
CA LYS A 605 -17.56 -2.17 20.98
C LYS A 605 -17.18 -0.69 21.05
N ILE A 606 -18.13 0.23 20.93
CA ILE A 606 -17.88 1.65 20.70
C ILE A 606 -18.64 2.50 21.71
N LYS A 607 -17.95 3.52 22.24
CA LYS A 607 -18.51 4.59 23.04
C LYS A 607 -18.20 5.93 22.39
N ILE A 608 -19.20 6.78 22.24
CA ILE A 608 -19.05 8.12 21.69
C ILE A 608 -19.33 9.15 22.79
N TYR A 609 -18.43 10.12 22.87
CA TYR A 609 -18.50 11.20 23.84
C TYR A 609 -18.51 12.56 23.12
N LYS A 610 -19.23 13.51 23.69
CA LYS A 610 -19.24 14.91 23.27
C LYS A 610 -18.83 15.79 24.44
N LEU A 611 -18.18 16.92 24.18
CA LEU A 611 -17.93 17.96 25.16
C LEU A 611 -19.27 18.55 25.64
N LYS A 612 -19.40 18.82 26.95
CA LYS A 612 -20.58 19.43 27.55
C LYS A 612 -20.89 20.81 26.99
#